data_dfc55e425ddb20d8869c65573cb0d74f
#
_entry.id   dfc55e425ddb20d8869c65573cb0d74f
#
_cell.length_a   1.000
_cell.length_b   1.000
_cell.length_c   1.000
_cell.angle_alpha   90.00
_cell.angle_beta   90.00
_cell.angle_gamma   90.00
#
_symmetry.space_group_name_H-M   'P 1'
#
loop_
_entity.id
_entity.type
_entity.pdbx_description
1 polymer ?
#
loop_
_entity_poly.entity_id
_entity_poly.type
_entity_poly.pdbx_seq_one_letter_code
_entity_poly.pdbx_strand_id
1 'polypeptide(L)'
;MLTIKNLNFSYAKQEGLFSDLSLDLSAGNIYGLLGKNGTGKTTLLRLVCGLLFPHEGRCEIFGYRPQDRCTAFLSRVYFIPEEFYTPALTPSEYVKLYAPFYRKFDREFFQHCLKEFELPQAKRLSTLSYGQKKKFLIAFGMATHCDLLVLDEPTNGLDIPSKSQF
;
A
#
# COMPACT_ATOMS: atom_id res chain seq x y z
N MET A 1 14.36 2.76 9.95
CA MET A 1 13.10 2.18 9.58
C MET A 1 13.00 1.91 8.09
N LEU A 2 12.96 2.89 7.19
CA LEU A 2 13.18 2.70 5.75
C LEU A 2 14.45 3.44 5.36
N THR A 3 15.40 2.74 4.76
CA THR A 3 16.67 3.29 4.30
C THR A 3 16.91 2.86 2.87
N ILE A 4 17.13 3.83 1.99
CA ILE A 4 17.57 3.63 0.60
C ILE A 4 18.95 4.27 0.46
N LYS A 5 19.91 3.55 -0.13
CA LYS A 5 21.26 4.06 -0.39
C LYS A 5 21.69 3.75 -1.81
N ASN A 6 22.10 4.81 -2.52
CA ASN A 6 22.68 4.76 -3.86
C ASN A 6 21.85 3.89 -4.83
N LEU A 7 20.52 3.96 -4.74
CA LEU A 7 19.60 3.13 -5.52
C LEU A 7 19.55 3.61 -6.96
N ASN A 8 19.81 2.67 -7.89
CA ASN A 8 19.69 2.87 -9.32
C ASN A 8 18.60 1.97 -9.88
N PHE A 9 17.71 2.54 -10.67
CA PHE A 9 16.62 1.81 -11.31
C PHE A 9 16.24 2.41 -12.66
N SER A 10 16.01 1.54 -13.64
CA SER A 10 15.41 1.89 -14.93
C SER A 10 14.45 0.79 -15.37
N TYR A 11 13.47 1.12 -16.17
CA TYR A 11 12.71 0.12 -16.92
C TYR A 11 13.51 -0.31 -18.16
N ALA A 12 13.26 -1.53 -18.64
CA ALA A 12 13.92 -2.05 -19.83
C ALA A 12 13.79 -1.05 -21.01
N LYS A 13 14.90 -0.77 -21.67
CA LYS A 13 14.99 0.15 -22.82
C LYS A 13 14.66 1.62 -22.55
N GLN A 14 14.67 2.05 -21.27
CA GLN A 14 14.47 3.46 -20.89
C GLN A 14 15.71 4.01 -20.19
N GLU A 15 15.87 5.33 -20.23
CA GLU A 15 16.88 6.03 -19.41
C GLU A 15 16.66 5.79 -17.92
N GLY A 16 17.71 5.96 -17.12
CA GLY A 16 17.67 5.77 -15.68
C GLY A 16 16.58 6.61 -15.01
N LEU A 17 15.61 5.95 -14.38
CA LEU A 17 14.54 6.63 -13.63
C LEU A 17 15.03 7.14 -12.28
N PHE A 18 15.85 6.34 -11.61
CA PHE A 18 16.54 6.73 -10.40
C PHE A 18 18.03 6.51 -10.57
N SER A 19 18.81 7.54 -10.24
CA SER A 19 20.28 7.53 -10.25
C SER A 19 20.75 8.01 -8.89
N ASP A 20 21.43 7.12 -8.15
CA ASP A 20 22.01 7.41 -6.84
C ASP A 20 20.99 7.91 -5.80
N LEU A 21 19.75 7.40 -5.86
CA LEU A 21 18.70 7.79 -4.92
C LEU A 21 19.03 7.32 -3.52
N SER A 22 19.09 8.28 -2.59
CA SER A 22 19.29 7.98 -1.16
C SER A 22 18.21 8.66 -0.34
N LEU A 23 17.60 7.93 0.61
CA LEU A 23 16.48 8.38 1.42
C LEU A 23 16.43 7.62 2.74
N ASP A 24 16.24 8.33 3.84
CA ASP A 24 15.99 7.76 5.16
C ASP A 24 14.67 8.26 5.73
N LEU A 25 13.78 7.34 6.10
CA LEU A 25 12.50 7.66 6.74
C LEU A 25 12.41 6.98 8.11
N SER A 26 12.00 7.75 9.13
CA SER A 26 11.81 7.26 10.50
C SER A 26 10.43 6.62 10.69
N ALA A 27 10.30 5.77 11.71
CA ALA A 27 9.01 5.21 12.12
C ALA A 27 8.13 6.27 12.82
N GLY A 28 6.81 6.02 12.87
CA GLY A 28 5.86 6.87 13.60
C GLY A 28 5.47 8.17 12.89
N ASN A 29 5.79 8.29 11.60
CA ASN A 29 5.48 9.48 10.81
C ASN A 29 4.64 9.12 9.58
N ILE A 30 3.90 10.11 9.08
CA ILE A 30 3.21 10.06 7.78
C ILE A 30 4.04 10.87 6.79
N TYR A 31 4.38 10.27 5.66
CA TYR A 31 5.16 10.90 4.59
C TYR A 31 4.34 11.03 3.33
N GLY A 32 4.31 12.22 2.74
CA GLY A 32 3.71 12.48 1.43
C GLY A 32 4.79 12.49 0.34
N LEU A 33 4.62 11.64 -0.67
CA LEU A 33 5.48 11.63 -1.85
C LEU A 33 4.85 12.49 -2.94
N LEU A 34 5.42 13.67 -3.18
CA LEU A 34 4.91 14.66 -4.12
C LEU A 34 5.79 14.72 -5.36
N GLY A 35 5.19 14.98 -6.50
CA GLY A 35 5.89 15.14 -7.79
C GLY A 35 4.94 15.04 -8.98
N LYS A 36 5.41 15.49 -10.15
CA LYS A 36 4.66 15.40 -11.41
C LYS A 36 4.41 13.93 -11.80
N ASN A 37 3.42 13.71 -12.67
CA ASN A 37 3.24 12.37 -13.25
C ASN A 37 4.48 11.96 -14.04
N GLY A 38 4.83 10.66 -13.96
CA GLY A 38 6.01 10.12 -14.64
C GLY A 38 7.34 10.28 -13.89
N THR A 39 7.40 10.96 -12.74
CA THR A 39 8.64 11.11 -11.96
C THR A 39 9.07 9.86 -11.17
N GLY A 40 8.31 8.76 -11.26
CA GLY A 40 8.68 7.51 -10.61
C GLY A 40 8.04 7.27 -9.24
N LYS A 41 7.05 8.07 -8.79
CA LYS A 41 6.39 7.88 -7.50
C LYS A 41 5.93 6.44 -7.27
N THR A 42 5.06 5.93 -8.15
CA THR A 42 4.57 4.54 -8.11
C THR A 42 5.71 3.52 -8.16
N THR A 43 6.75 3.80 -8.96
CA THR A 43 7.93 2.93 -9.06
C THR A 43 8.67 2.84 -7.74
N LEU A 44 8.88 3.97 -7.07
CA LEU A 44 9.51 4.01 -5.75
C LEU A 44 8.69 3.22 -4.72
N LEU A 45 7.37 3.40 -4.70
CA LEU A 45 6.48 2.65 -3.81
C LEU A 45 6.54 1.14 -4.07
N ARG A 46 6.62 0.73 -5.35
CA ARG A 46 6.76 -0.68 -5.73
C ARG A 46 8.13 -1.27 -5.33
N LEU A 47 9.22 -0.51 -5.44
CA LEU A 47 10.54 -0.91 -4.95
C LEU A 47 10.52 -1.10 -3.44
N VAL A 48 9.94 -0.16 -2.70
CA VAL A 48 9.75 -0.23 -1.25
C VAL A 48 8.93 -1.45 -0.83
N CYS A 49 7.92 -1.83 -1.61
CA CYS A 49 7.09 -3.00 -1.33
C CYS A 49 7.67 -4.34 -1.85
N GLY A 50 8.86 -4.33 -2.47
CA GLY A 50 9.47 -5.53 -3.05
C GLY A 50 8.72 -6.09 -4.26
N LEU A 51 8.03 -5.24 -5.01
CA LEU A 51 7.35 -5.57 -6.26
C LEU A 51 8.22 -5.26 -7.49
N LEU A 52 9.24 -4.42 -7.32
CA LEU A 52 10.31 -4.14 -8.26
C LEU A 52 11.65 -4.30 -7.55
N PHE A 53 12.70 -4.51 -8.33
CA PHE A 53 14.03 -4.76 -7.81
C PHE A 53 15.01 -3.72 -8.37
N PRO A 54 15.80 -3.04 -7.52
CA PRO A 54 16.81 -2.10 -8.01
C PRO A 54 17.92 -2.85 -8.75
N HIS A 55 18.56 -2.18 -9.71
CA HIS A 55 19.74 -2.71 -10.39
C HIS A 55 20.96 -2.66 -9.49
N GLU A 56 21.09 -1.55 -8.75
CA GLU A 56 22.20 -1.28 -7.84
C GLU A 56 21.69 -0.56 -6.60
N GLY A 57 22.53 -0.49 -5.57
CA GLY A 57 22.20 0.15 -4.31
C GLY A 57 21.44 -0.78 -3.36
N ARG A 58 20.89 -0.19 -2.30
CA ARG A 58 20.26 -0.94 -1.22
C ARG A 58 18.94 -0.28 -0.80
N CYS A 59 17.94 -1.11 -0.62
CA CYS A 59 16.69 -0.73 0.04
C CYS A 59 16.50 -1.66 1.25
N GLU A 60 16.33 -1.09 2.43
CA GLU A 60 16.05 -1.82 3.66
C GLU A 60 14.87 -1.22 4.41
N ILE A 61 13.99 -2.08 4.88
CA ILE A 61 12.82 -1.72 5.67
C ILE A 61 12.72 -2.64 6.87
N PHE A 62 12.76 -2.08 8.08
CA PHE A 62 12.77 -2.84 9.34
C PHE A 62 13.91 -3.88 9.42
N GLY A 63 15.05 -3.64 8.72
CA GLY A 63 16.16 -4.58 8.63
C GLY A 63 15.99 -5.68 7.59
N TYR A 64 14.89 -5.67 6.82
CA TYR A 64 14.66 -6.61 5.71
C TYR A 64 14.95 -5.95 4.37
N ARG A 65 15.40 -6.74 3.40
CA ARG A 65 15.42 -6.35 1.99
C ARG A 65 14.04 -6.67 1.39
N PRO A 66 13.29 -5.68 0.88
CA PRO A 66 11.97 -5.94 0.29
C PRO A 66 11.99 -6.98 -0.83
N GLN A 67 13.05 -7.01 -1.61
CA GLN A 67 13.24 -7.95 -2.73
C GLN A 67 13.29 -9.42 -2.31
N ASP A 68 13.68 -9.73 -1.08
CA ASP A 68 13.74 -11.10 -0.56
C ASP A 68 12.33 -11.66 -0.28
N ARG A 69 11.31 -10.78 -0.21
CA ARG A 69 9.88 -11.10 -0.04
C ARG A 69 9.60 -12.13 1.04
N CYS A 70 10.39 -12.14 2.10
CA CYS A 70 10.19 -13.08 3.19
C CYS A 70 8.86 -12.79 3.93
N THR A 71 8.25 -13.83 4.49
CA THR A 71 6.94 -13.72 5.18
C THR A 71 6.98 -12.74 6.35
N ALA A 72 8.11 -12.65 7.06
CA ALA A 72 8.31 -11.71 8.15
C ALA A 72 8.24 -10.25 7.68
N PHE A 73 8.73 -9.93 6.49
CA PHE A 73 8.59 -8.62 5.86
C PHE A 73 7.17 -8.40 5.35
N LEU A 74 6.63 -9.35 4.56
CA LEU A 74 5.33 -9.21 3.91
C LEU A 74 4.18 -9.03 4.91
N SER A 75 4.25 -9.65 6.08
CA SER A 75 3.24 -9.49 7.14
C SER A 75 3.27 -8.12 7.84
N ARG A 76 4.29 -7.30 7.58
CA ARG A 76 4.50 -5.96 8.18
C ARG A 76 4.20 -4.82 7.21
N VAL A 77 3.93 -5.13 5.95
CA VAL A 77 3.71 -4.14 4.89
C VAL A 77 2.36 -4.40 4.23
N TYR A 78 1.57 -3.35 4.03
CA TYR A 78 0.36 -3.41 3.21
C TYR A 78 0.43 -2.32 2.14
N PHE A 79 0.26 -2.72 0.88
CA PHE A 79 0.32 -1.81 -0.27
C PHE A 79 -1.03 -1.73 -0.97
N ILE A 80 -1.52 -0.53 -1.17
CA ILE A 80 -2.72 -0.24 -1.96
C ILE A 80 -2.27 0.52 -3.20
N PRO A 81 -2.20 -0.13 -4.37
CA PRO A 81 -1.85 0.54 -5.62
C PRO A 81 -2.98 1.45 -6.12
N GLU A 82 -2.66 2.33 -7.05
CA GLU A 82 -3.66 3.14 -7.75
C GLU A 82 -4.67 2.26 -8.47
N GLU A 83 -4.20 1.32 -9.29
CA GLU A 83 -5.02 0.32 -9.97
C GLU A 83 -4.99 -1.00 -9.21
N PHE A 84 -6.15 -1.52 -8.86
CA PHE A 84 -6.29 -2.74 -8.08
C PHE A 84 -7.48 -3.57 -8.54
N TYR A 85 -7.36 -4.87 -8.35
CA TYR A 85 -8.43 -5.83 -8.54
C TYR A 85 -9.07 -6.19 -7.20
N THR A 86 -10.39 -6.30 -7.17
CA THR A 86 -11.12 -6.83 -6.02
C THR A 86 -11.83 -8.13 -6.38
N PRO A 87 -11.61 -9.21 -5.62
CA PRO A 87 -12.27 -10.49 -5.89
C PRO A 87 -13.79 -10.41 -5.64
N ALA A 88 -14.55 -11.36 -6.19
CA ALA A 88 -15.99 -11.48 -6.01
C ALA A 88 -16.35 -12.06 -4.62
N LEU A 89 -15.73 -11.54 -3.57
CA LEU A 89 -15.93 -11.89 -2.16
C LEU A 89 -16.73 -10.80 -1.46
N THR A 90 -17.48 -11.16 -0.42
CA THR A 90 -18.02 -10.20 0.55
C THR A 90 -16.90 -9.69 1.47
N PRO A 91 -17.08 -8.56 2.18
CA PRO A 91 -16.13 -8.09 3.19
C PRO A 91 -15.74 -9.16 4.21
N SER A 92 -16.71 -9.94 4.69
CA SER A 92 -16.47 -11.00 5.67
C SER A 92 -15.61 -12.14 5.09
N GLU A 93 -15.90 -12.59 3.86
CA GLU A 93 -15.10 -13.61 3.17
C GLU A 93 -13.68 -13.10 2.89
N TYR A 94 -13.53 -11.84 2.51
CA TYR A 94 -12.22 -11.22 2.31
C TYR A 94 -11.40 -11.23 3.61
N VAL A 95 -11.98 -10.81 4.72
CA VAL A 95 -11.32 -10.83 6.03
C VAL A 95 -10.95 -12.26 6.44
N LYS A 96 -11.84 -13.23 6.23
CA LYS A 96 -11.55 -14.65 6.54
C LYS A 96 -10.33 -15.16 5.77
N LEU A 97 -10.15 -14.74 4.53
CA LEU A 97 -9.07 -15.19 3.65
C LEU A 97 -7.75 -14.44 3.89
N TYR A 98 -7.81 -13.10 4.06
CA TYR A 98 -6.61 -12.26 4.05
C TYR A 98 -6.12 -11.83 5.44
N ALA A 99 -7.00 -11.68 6.42
CA ALA A 99 -6.59 -11.26 7.77
C ALA A 99 -5.57 -12.21 8.44
N PRO A 100 -5.57 -13.54 8.20
CA PRO A 100 -4.56 -14.42 8.80
C PRO A 100 -3.11 -14.11 8.42
N PHE A 101 -2.86 -13.36 7.33
CA PHE A 101 -1.52 -12.91 6.96
C PHE A 101 -0.99 -11.78 7.84
N TYR A 102 -1.87 -11.13 8.62
CA TYR A 102 -1.55 -10.00 9.48
C TYR A 102 -1.89 -10.31 10.93
N ARG A 103 -0.86 -10.62 11.73
CA ARG A 103 -1.03 -11.09 13.12
C ARG A 103 -1.76 -10.11 14.05
N LYS A 104 -1.67 -8.80 13.72
CA LYS A 104 -2.27 -7.72 14.51
C LYS A 104 -3.63 -7.26 13.96
N PHE A 105 -4.25 -8.03 13.04
CA PHE A 105 -5.48 -7.62 12.40
C PHE A 105 -6.61 -7.41 13.43
N ASP A 106 -7.11 -6.18 13.49
CA ASP A 106 -8.19 -5.77 14.39
C ASP A 106 -9.54 -5.80 13.67
N ARG A 107 -10.36 -6.80 14.02
CA ARG A 107 -11.69 -7.00 13.43
C ARG A 107 -12.68 -5.93 13.88
N GLU A 108 -12.61 -5.47 15.12
CA GLU A 108 -13.53 -4.46 15.66
C GLU A 108 -13.26 -3.11 15.00
N PHE A 109 -12.00 -2.71 14.91
CA PHE A 109 -11.58 -1.52 14.20
C PHE A 109 -11.96 -1.58 12.72
N PHE A 110 -11.78 -2.73 12.06
CA PHE A 110 -12.22 -2.90 10.67
C PHE A 110 -13.73 -2.68 10.51
N GLN A 111 -14.55 -3.27 11.39
CA GLN A 111 -16.00 -3.07 11.36
C GLN A 111 -16.40 -1.61 11.61
N HIS A 112 -15.69 -0.92 12.49
CA HIS A 112 -15.86 0.51 12.70
C HIS A 112 -15.58 1.30 11.41
N CYS A 113 -14.44 1.06 10.77
CA CYS A 113 -14.09 1.70 9.49
C CYS A 113 -15.14 1.44 8.40
N LEU A 114 -15.69 0.22 8.28
CA LEU A 114 -16.73 -0.07 7.30
C LEU A 114 -18.00 0.78 7.53
N LYS A 115 -18.36 1.04 8.79
CA LYS A 115 -19.50 1.90 9.14
C LYS A 115 -19.21 3.36 8.83
N GLU A 116 -18.05 3.87 9.26
CA GLU A 116 -17.63 5.26 9.01
C GLU A 116 -17.54 5.58 7.50
N PHE A 117 -17.07 4.64 6.70
CA PHE A 117 -17.00 4.78 5.25
C PHE A 117 -18.33 4.46 4.53
N GLU A 118 -19.39 4.14 5.27
CA GLU A 118 -20.71 3.78 4.75
C GLU A 118 -20.69 2.65 3.71
N LEU A 119 -19.85 1.63 3.95
CA LEU A 119 -19.64 0.54 3.03
C LEU A 119 -20.65 -0.58 3.21
N PRO A 120 -21.26 -1.09 2.12
CA PRO A 120 -22.24 -2.17 2.19
C PRO A 120 -21.56 -3.50 2.55
N GLN A 121 -21.89 -4.05 3.73
CA GLN A 121 -21.23 -5.24 4.27
C GLN A 121 -21.68 -6.56 3.63
N ALA A 122 -22.87 -6.59 3.03
CA ALA A 122 -23.43 -7.81 2.41
C ALA A 122 -23.13 -7.93 0.90
N LYS A 123 -22.67 -6.85 0.26
CA LYS A 123 -22.38 -6.86 -1.18
C LYS A 123 -20.99 -7.43 -1.48
N ARG A 124 -20.87 -8.06 -2.64
CA ARG A 124 -19.55 -8.52 -3.13
C ARG A 124 -18.70 -7.33 -3.52
N LEU A 125 -17.41 -7.36 -3.18
CA LEU A 125 -16.46 -6.29 -3.46
C LEU A 125 -16.38 -5.95 -4.96
N SER A 126 -16.48 -6.95 -5.84
CA SER A 126 -16.49 -6.75 -7.28
C SER A 126 -17.61 -5.85 -7.79
N THR A 127 -18.75 -5.76 -7.05
CA THR A 127 -19.93 -4.97 -7.43
C THR A 127 -19.92 -3.54 -6.87
N LEU A 128 -18.95 -3.21 -6.02
CA LEU A 128 -18.80 -1.88 -5.45
C LEU A 128 -18.27 -0.88 -6.50
N SER A 129 -18.57 0.41 -6.31
CA SER A 129 -17.93 1.47 -7.09
C SER A 129 -16.42 1.49 -6.84
N TYR A 130 -15.66 2.12 -7.74
CA TYR A 130 -14.20 2.24 -7.58
C TYR A 130 -13.83 2.90 -6.23
N GLY A 131 -14.49 4.02 -5.88
CA GLY A 131 -14.27 4.69 -4.61
C GLY A 131 -14.61 3.82 -3.39
N GLN A 132 -15.71 3.07 -3.43
CA GLN A 132 -16.09 2.13 -2.37
C GLN A 132 -15.06 1.01 -2.22
N LYS A 133 -14.57 0.45 -3.32
CA LYS A 133 -13.50 -0.56 -3.31
C LYS A 133 -12.22 0.00 -2.69
N LYS A 134 -11.84 1.23 -3.03
CA LYS A 134 -10.66 1.89 -2.49
C LYS A 134 -10.80 2.13 -0.98
N LYS A 135 -11.93 2.69 -0.53
CA LYS A 135 -12.27 2.83 0.90
C LYS A 135 -12.19 1.50 1.64
N PHE A 136 -12.71 0.42 1.04
CA PHE A 136 -12.62 -0.92 1.63
C PHE A 136 -11.17 -1.38 1.83
N LEU A 137 -10.32 -1.24 0.79
CA LEU A 137 -8.91 -1.63 0.89
C LEU A 137 -8.16 -0.78 1.93
N ILE A 138 -8.49 0.50 2.04
CA ILE A 138 -7.91 1.39 3.06
C ILE A 138 -8.36 0.95 4.46
N ALA A 139 -9.67 0.69 4.68
CA ALA A 139 -10.18 0.18 5.95
C ALA A 139 -9.49 -1.14 6.35
N PHE A 140 -9.33 -2.06 5.40
CA PHE A 140 -8.62 -3.31 5.63
C PHE A 140 -7.14 -3.07 5.96
N GLY A 141 -6.45 -2.23 5.16
CA GLY A 141 -5.05 -1.90 5.38
C GLY A 141 -4.80 -1.27 6.75
N MET A 142 -5.64 -0.34 7.19
CA MET A 142 -5.57 0.26 8.53
C MET A 142 -5.77 -0.80 9.63
N ALA A 143 -6.74 -1.69 9.45
CA ALA A 143 -7.05 -2.75 10.41
C ALA A 143 -5.98 -3.84 10.50
N THR A 144 -5.06 -3.93 9.52
CA THR A 144 -3.91 -4.87 9.63
C THR A 144 -2.94 -4.48 10.73
N HIS A 145 -2.95 -3.22 11.19
CA HIS A 145 -1.93 -2.63 12.06
C HIS A 145 -0.52 -2.99 11.60
N CYS A 146 -0.31 -3.00 10.27
CA CYS A 146 1.01 -3.22 9.69
C CYS A 146 1.96 -2.07 10.05
N ASP A 147 3.26 -2.36 10.05
CA ASP A 147 4.26 -1.36 10.45
C ASP A 147 4.52 -0.35 9.31
N LEU A 148 4.15 -0.68 8.06
CA LEU A 148 4.21 0.21 6.91
C LEU A 148 2.97 0.04 6.03
N LEU A 149 2.11 1.06 6.01
CA LEU A 149 0.99 1.18 5.07
C LEU A 149 1.41 2.10 3.92
N VAL A 150 1.38 1.58 2.70
CA VAL A 150 1.76 2.32 1.48
C VAL A 150 0.52 2.53 0.62
N LEU A 151 0.26 3.78 0.24
CA LEU A 151 -0.89 4.19 -0.56
C LEU A 151 -0.38 4.89 -1.83
N ASP A 152 -0.78 4.38 -2.98
CA ASP A 152 -0.50 5.03 -4.27
C ASP A 152 -1.75 5.77 -4.75
N GLU A 153 -1.64 7.08 -4.92
CA GLU A 153 -2.72 7.99 -5.29
C GLU A 153 -4.01 7.74 -4.45
N PRO A 154 -3.95 7.89 -3.11
CA PRO A 154 -5.05 7.46 -2.21
C PRO A 154 -6.36 8.19 -2.47
N THR A 155 -6.32 9.43 -2.93
CA THR A 155 -7.51 10.27 -3.17
C THR A 155 -8.04 10.20 -4.59
N ASN A 156 -7.33 9.52 -5.51
CA ASN A 156 -7.77 9.38 -6.88
C ASN A 156 -9.04 8.51 -6.96
N GLY A 157 -10.06 9.00 -7.67
CA GLY A 157 -11.36 8.34 -7.79
C GLY A 157 -12.28 8.46 -6.56
N LEU A 158 -11.91 9.23 -5.54
CA LEU A 158 -12.79 9.59 -4.44
C LEU A 158 -13.49 10.93 -4.73
N ASP A 159 -14.75 11.04 -4.32
CA ASP A 159 -15.52 12.30 -4.33
C ASP A 159 -15.01 13.28 -3.25
N ILE A 160 -15.41 14.55 -3.35
CA ILE A 160 -14.94 15.61 -2.43
C ILE A 160 -15.25 15.28 -0.96
N PRO A 161 -16.46 14.83 -0.57
CA PRO A 161 -16.75 14.45 0.81
C PRO A 161 -15.87 13.30 1.29
N SER A 162 -15.58 12.31 0.43
CA SER A 162 -14.71 11.19 0.78
C SER A 162 -13.26 11.60 0.98
N LYS A 163 -12.78 12.62 0.26
CA LYS A 163 -11.40 13.14 0.43
C LYS A 163 -11.17 13.78 1.79
N SER A 164 -12.21 14.34 2.41
CA SER A 164 -12.11 14.94 3.74
C SER A 164 -12.07 13.92 4.89
N GLN A 165 -12.31 12.63 4.60
CA GLN A 165 -12.22 11.52 5.56
C GLN A 165 -10.78 10.96 5.68
N PHE A 166 -9.85 11.43 4.83
CA PHE A 166 -8.43 11.09 4.81
C PHE A 166 -7.57 12.33 5.11
#